data_3de6049ce9277fe5c160a604dae5f984
#
_entry.id   3de6049ce9277fe5c160a604dae5f984
#
_cell.length_a   1.000
_cell.length_b   1.000
_cell.length_c   1.000
_cell.angle_alpha   90.00
_cell.angle_beta   90.00
_cell.angle_gamma   90.00
#
_symmetry.space_group_name_H-M   'P 1'
#
loop_
_entity.id
_entity.type
_entity.pdbx_description
1 polymer ?
#
loop_
_entity_poly.entity_id
_entity_poly.type
_entity_poly.pdbx_seq_one_letter_code
_entity_poly.pdbx_strand_id
1 'polypeptide(L)'
;TDRGIKFGLVLNTAFTVIEFTFGILTGSLALIANASHNLTDTFTLTISFISNKLARRKANDSKTFGYGRATILAALINASLMLGVAGFIVFEAIQRLGQPHSIEGGIVAAVAFVGILVNGSIAYILSKNKNDLNMRSAFIDMAFDALSSLGAVVAGLVILLTGVTWVDSAVGLV
;
A
#
# COMPACT_ATOMS: atom_id res chain seq x y z
N THR A 1 13.85 -19.16 -6.98
CA THR A 1 13.78 -17.70 -6.70
C THR A 1 12.49 -17.10 -7.25
N ASP A 2 12.15 -17.33 -8.53
CA ASP A 2 10.92 -16.77 -9.16
C ASP A 2 9.60 -17.21 -8.50
N ARG A 3 9.55 -18.46 -8.01
CA ARG A 3 8.35 -18.97 -7.33
C ARG A 3 8.08 -18.28 -6.00
N GLY A 4 9.12 -17.96 -5.24
CA GLY A 4 8.99 -17.26 -3.96
C GLY A 4 8.50 -15.83 -4.14
N ILE A 5 9.00 -15.12 -5.16
CA ILE A 5 8.58 -13.75 -5.48
C ILE A 5 7.12 -13.72 -5.93
N LYS A 6 6.73 -14.63 -6.84
CA LYS A 6 5.34 -14.73 -7.29
C LYS A 6 4.39 -15.06 -6.15
N PHE A 7 4.79 -15.98 -5.27
CA PHE A 7 4.01 -16.33 -4.08
C PHE A 7 3.87 -15.12 -3.14
N GLY A 8 4.98 -14.41 -2.88
CA GLY A 8 4.95 -13.19 -2.06
C GLY A 8 4.03 -12.12 -2.63
N LEU A 9 4.08 -11.87 -3.95
CA LEU A 9 3.21 -10.90 -4.62
C LEU A 9 1.72 -11.27 -4.50
N VAL A 10 1.38 -12.53 -4.74
CA VAL A 10 -0.01 -13.01 -4.61
C VAL A 10 -0.48 -12.91 -3.16
N LEU A 11 0.36 -13.31 -2.20
CA LEU A 11 0.04 -13.24 -0.78
C LEU A 11 -0.15 -11.77 -0.33
N ASN A 12 0.75 -10.87 -0.72
CA ASN A 12 0.64 -9.45 -0.40
C ASN A 12 -0.63 -8.83 -1.00
N THR A 13 -0.92 -9.09 -2.28
CA THR A 13 -2.13 -8.57 -2.93
C THR A 13 -3.40 -9.09 -2.26
N ALA A 14 -3.46 -10.38 -1.94
CA ALA A 14 -4.60 -10.96 -1.24
C ALA A 14 -4.78 -10.36 0.15
N PHE A 15 -3.68 -10.17 0.90
CA PHE A 15 -3.71 -9.54 2.20
C PHE A 15 -4.16 -8.07 2.11
N THR A 16 -3.67 -7.31 1.13
CA THR A 16 -4.05 -5.90 0.90
C THR A 16 -5.57 -5.76 0.70
N VAL A 17 -6.19 -6.67 -0.06
CA VAL A 17 -7.66 -6.67 -0.25
C VAL A 17 -8.38 -6.94 1.07
N ILE A 18 -7.88 -7.88 1.87
CA ILE A 18 -8.43 -8.17 3.20
C ILE A 18 -8.29 -6.95 4.11
N GLU A 19 -7.11 -6.36 4.18
CA GLU A 19 -6.79 -5.18 4.99
C GLU A 19 -7.68 -3.99 4.62
N PHE A 20 -7.85 -3.72 3.32
CA PHE A 20 -8.74 -2.66 2.83
C PHE A 20 -10.19 -2.89 3.25
N THR A 21 -10.66 -4.13 3.11
CA THR A 21 -12.03 -4.52 3.50
C THR A 21 -12.25 -4.31 4.99
N PHE A 22 -11.33 -4.79 5.84
CA PHE A 22 -11.43 -4.60 7.28
C PHE A 22 -11.23 -3.13 7.68
N GLY A 23 -10.40 -2.37 6.98
CA GLY A 23 -10.27 -0.93 7.16
C GLY A 23 -11.60 -0.21 7.02
N ILE A 24 -12.36 -0.53 5.95
CA ILE A 24 -13.70 0.02 5.72
C ILE A 24 -14.69 -0.45 6.80
N LEU A 25 -14.71 -1.74 7.12
CA LEU A 25 -15.66 -2.33 8.07
C LEU A 25 -15.45 -1.80 9.50
N THR A 26 -14.20 -1.61 9.91
CA THR A 26 -13.85 -1.10 11.26
C THR A 26 -13.80 0.42 11.32
N GLY A 27 -13.83 1.10 10.18
CA GLY A 27 -13.62 2.54 10.09
C GLY A 27 -12.19 2.98 10.40
N SER A 28 -11.20 2.07 10.39
CA SER A 28 -9.80 2.41 10.67
C SER A 28 -9.14 3.10 9.49
N LEU A 29 -8.70 4.34 9.71
CA LEU A 29 -7.98 5.12 8.71
C LEU A 29 -6.55 4.61 8.52
N ALA A 30 -5.92 4.09 9.56
CA ALA A 30 -4.60 3.48 9.49
C ALA A 30 -4.59 2.26 8.56
N LEU A 31 -5.59 1.35 8.66
CA LEU A 31 -5.71 0.21 7.75
C LEU A 31 -6.04 0.65 6.32
N ILE A 32 -6.94 1.62 6.15
CA ILE A 32 -7.29 2.15 4.82
C ILE A 32 -6.08 2.79 4.16
N ALA A 33 -5.29 3.57 4.89
CA ALA A 33 -4.10 4.24 4.38
C ALA A 33 -3.06 3.22 3.90
N ASN A 34 -2.71 2.24 4.74
CA ASN A 34 -1.73 1.21 4.42
C ASN A 34 -2.17 0.36 3.21
N ALA A 35 -3.42 -0.10 3.22
CA ALA A 35 -3.96 -0.88 2.10
C ALA A 35 -4.06 -0.06 0.80
N SER A 36 -4.41 1.23 0.88
CA SER A 36 -4.48 2.12 -0.29
C SER A 36 -3.10 2.36 -0.90
N HIS A 37 -2.06 2.50 -0.07
CA HIS A 37 -0.68 2.59 -0.53
C HIS A 37 -0.29 1.33 -1.31
N ASN A 38 -0.45 0.15 -0.73
CA ASN A 38 -0.16 -1.14 -1.34
C ASN A 38 -0.95 -1.39 -2.66
N LEU A 39 -2.23 -0.99 -2.70
CA LEU A 39 -3.04 -1.07 -3.92
C LEU A 39 -2.49 -0.14 -5.01
N THR A 40 -2.10 1.08 -4.65
CA THR A 40 -1.54 2.06 -5.58
C THR A 40 -0.22 1.55 -6.16
N ASP A 41 0.63 0.91 -5.37
CA ASP A 41 1.88 0.32 -5.83
C ASP A 41 1.64 -0.83 -6.81
N THR A 42 0.71 -1.72 -6.50
CA THR A 42 0.30 -2.81 -7.41
C THR A 42 -0.23 -2.26 -8.74
N PHE A 43 -1.04 -1.21 -8.67
CA PHE A 43 -1.57 -0.53 -9.84
C PHE A 43 -0.47 0.15 -10.67
N THR A 44 0.47 0.82 -10.00
CA THR A 44 1.65 1.44 -10.60
C THR A 44 2.50 0.44 -11.37
N LEU A 45 2.80 -0.71 -10.77
CA LEU A 45 3.56 -1.78 -11.42
C LEU A 45 2.83 -2.28 -12.67
N THR A 46 1.51 -2.44 -12.59
CA THR A 46 0.68 -2.88 -13.71
C THR A 46 0.69 -1.87 -14.86
N ILE A 47 0.45 -0.59 -14.57
CA ILE A 47 0.50 0.50 -15.57
C ILE A 47 1.90 0.61 -16.17
N SER A 48 2.95 0.55 -15.36
CA SER A 48 4.34 0.61 -15.82
C SER A 48 4.67 -0.56 -16.75
N PHE A 49 4.23 -1.76 -16.44
CA PHE A 49 4.41 -2.92 -17.32
C PHE A 49 3.70 -2.73 -18.67
N ILE A 50 2.43 -2.30 -18.65
CA ILE A 50 1.64 -2.06 -19.86
C ILE A 50 2.26 -0.94 -20.69
N SER A 51 2.63 0.18 -20.07
CA SER A 51 3.21 1.35 -20.75
C SER A 51 4.56 1.05 -21.37
N ASN A 52 5.43 0.29 -20.67
CA ASN A 52 6.72 -0.17 -21.20
C ASN A 52 6.53 -1.12 -22.40
N LYS A 53 5.57 -2.03 -22.34
CA LYS A 53 5.23 -2.91 -23.47
C LYS A 53 4.69 -2.10 -24.66
N LEU A 54 3.90 -1.07 -24.39
CA LEU A 54 3.36 -0.17 -25.42
C LEU A 54 4.47 0.70 -26.02
N ALA A 55 5.36 1.26 -25.21
CA ALA A 55 6.47 2.12 -25.65
C ALA A 55 7.44 1.39 -26.61
N ARG A 56 7.56 0.07 -26.51
CA ARG A 56 8.38 -0.77 -27.41
C ARG A 56 7.72 -1.04 -28.78
N ARG A 57 6.46 -0.64 -29.00
CA ARG A 57 5.82 -0.77 -30.30
C ARG A 57 6.41 0.23 -31.29
N LYS A 58 6.61 -0.22 -32.54
CA LYS A 58 7.09 0.63 -33.63
C LYS A 58 6.08 1.73 -33.95
N ALA A 59 6.58 2.86 -34.44
CA ALA A 59 5.76 3.92 -35.01
C ALA A 59 4.89 3.36 -36.16
N ASN A 60 3.72 3.97 -36.36
CA ASN A 60 2.81 3.68 -37.45
C ASN A 60 2.32 5.01 -38.06
N ASP A 61 1.57 4.93 -39.15
CA ASP A 61 1.10 6.11 -39.92
C ASP A 61 0.30 7.12 -39.09
N SER A 62 -0.42 6.64 -38.04
CA SER A 62 -1.18 7.51 -37.13
C SER A 62 -0.37 7.99 -35.93
N LYS A 63 0.77 7.35 -35.63
CA LYS A 63 1.66 7.67 -34.48
C LYS A 63 3.11 7.66 -34.94
N THR A 64 3.48 8.67 -35.69
CA THR A 64 4.79 8.84 -36.33
C THR A 64 5.96 8.90 -35.31
N PHE A 65 5.70 9.42 -34.10
CA PHE A 65 6.67 9.44 -33.00
C PHE A 65 6.61 8.19 -32.11
N GLY A 66 5.84 7.16 -32.49
CA GLY A 66 5.66 5.93 -31.69
C GLY A 66 4.88 6.16 -30.39
N TYR A 67 5.10 5.26 -29.43
CA TYR A 67 4.35 5.21 -28.15
C TYR A 67 5.20 5.59 -26.94
N GLY A 68 6.38 6.23 -27.14
CA GLY A 68 7.28 6.57 -26.03
C GLY A 68 6.66 7.44 -24.94
N ARG A 69 5.64 8.27 -25.30
CA ARG A 69 4.92 9.10 -24.32
C ARG A 69 4.01 8.30 -23.36
N ALA A 70 3.76 7.02 -23.64
CA ALA A 70 2.94 6.17 -22.76
C ALA A 70 3.54 6.02 -21.36
N THR A 71 4.87 6.00 -21.24
CA THR A 71 5.55 5.93 -19.94
C THR A 71 5.41 7.21 -19.14
N ILE A 72 5.44 8.36 -19.80
CA ILE A 72 5.24 9.68 -19.15
C ILE A 72 3.80 9.78 -18.64
N LEU A 73 2.83 9.38 -19.47
CA LEU A 73 1.42 9.38 -19.08
C LEU A 73 1.16 8.43 -17.91
N ALA A 74 1.79 7.25 -17.93
CA ALA A 74 1.72 6.29 -16.83
C ALA A 74 2.23 6.90 -15.52
N ALA A 75 3.38 7.57 -15.55
CA ALA A 75 3.94 8.26 -14.38
C ALA A 75 3.02 9.38 -13.86
N LEU A 76 2.41 10.14 -14.77
CA LEU A 76 1.47 11.21 -14.40
C LEU A 76 0.22 10.64 -13.73
N ILE A 77 -0.36 9.59 -14.29
CA ILE A 77 -1.53 8.91 -13.71
C ILE A 77 -1.19 8.39 -12.30
N ASN A 78 -0.04 7.74 -12.15
CA ASN A 78 0.41 7.23 -10.85
C ASN A 78 0.56 8.35 -9.82
N ALA A 79 1.29 9.41 -10.15
CA ALA A 79 1.48 10.55 -9.25
C ALA A 79 0.13 11.21 -8.86
N SER A 80 -0.81 11.31 -9.81
CA SER A 80 -2.15 11.87 -9.57
C SER A 80 -2.97 10.96 -8.63
N LEU A 81 -2.88 9.65 -8.79
CA LEU A 81 -3.55 8.68 -7.91
C LEU A 81 -3.00 8.76 -6.49
N MET A 82 -1.66 8.74 -6.34
CA MET A 82 -1.02 8.86 -5.02
C MET A 82 -1.43 10.15 -4.32
N LEU A 83 -1.38 11.27 -5.05
CA LEU A 83 -1.80 12.57 -4.49
C LEU A 83 -3.29 12.59 -4.10
N GLY A 84 -4.14 11.97 -4.91
CA GLY A 84 -5.58 11.85 -4.62
C GLY A 84 -5.85 11.03 -3.36
N VAL A 85 -5.18 9.87 -3.23
CA VAL A 85 -5.29 9.01 -2.03
C VAL A 85 -4.78 9.73 -0.79
N ALA A 86 -3.59 10.33 -0.86
CA ALA A 86 -3.02 11.10 0.25
C ALA A 86 -3.93 12.27 0.66
N GLY A 87 -4.45 13.02 -0.31
CA GLY A 87 -5.40 14.11 -0.06
C GLY A 87 -6.69 13.64 0.61
N PHE A 88 -7.23 12.49 0.19
CA PHE A 88 -8.41 11.88 0.81
C PHE A 88 -8.13 11.46 2.27
N ILE A 89 -6.99 10.83 2.52
CA ILE A 89 -6.62 10.39 3.87
C ILE A 89 -6.45 11.60 4.80
N VAL A 90 -5.76 12.65 4.35
CA VAL A 90 -5.59 13.90 5.11
C VAL A 90 -6.94 14.56 5.41
N PHE A 91 -7.81 14.66 4.41
CA PHE A 91 -9.15 15.23 4.57
C PHE A 91 -9.97 14.46 5.61
N GLU A 92 -10.00 13.14 5.48
CA GLU A 92 -10.73 12.24 6.39
C GLU A 92 -10.15 12.30 7.81
N ALA A 93 -8.82 12.33 7.96
CA ALA A 93 -8.17 12.46 9.26
C ALA A 93 -8.56 13.76 9.96
N ILE A 94 -8.59 14.90 9.23
CA ILE A 94 -8.99 16.19 9.78
C ILE A 94 -10.46 16.15 10.23
N GLN A 95 -11.35 15.57 9.45
CA GLN A 95 -12.76 15.46 9.84
C GLN A 95 -12.93 14.62 11.11
N ARG A 96 -12.18 13.55 11.26
CA ARG A 96 -12.25 12.63 12.41
C ARG A 96 -11.69 13.23 13.69
N LEU A 97 -10.80 14.20 13.63
CA LEU A 97 -10.29 14.91 14.82
C LEU A 97 -11.39 15.63 15.60
N GLY A 98 -12.49 16.00 14.93
CA GLY A 98 -13.62 16.72 15.56
C GLY A 98 -14.80 15.85 15.99
N GLN A 99 -14.82 14.57 15.63
CA GLN A 99 -15.95 13.68 15.90
C GLN A 99 -15.48 12.31 16.40
N PRO A 100 -16.00 11.82 17.54
CA PRO A 100 -15.66 10.47 17.99
C PRO A 100 -16.26 9.44 17.03
N HIS A 101 -15.41 8.64 16.41
CA HIS A 101 -15.80 7.50 15.59
C HIS A 101 -15.63 6.21 16.43
N SER A 102 -16.57 5.29 16.30
CA SER A 102 -16.42 3.98 16.90
C SER A 102 -15.49 3.14 16.02
N ILE A 103 -14.30 2.82 16.52
CA ILE A 103 -13.33 1.93 15.86
C ILE A 103 -13.18 0.68 16.72
N GLU A 104 -13.29 -0.49 16.10
CA GLU A 104 -13.05 -1.76 16.77
C GLU A 104 -11.54 -2.04 16.88
N GLY A 105 -10.89 -1.42 17.86
CA GLY A 105 -9.43 -1.47 18.03
C GLY A 105 -8.84 -2.88 18.08
N GLY A 106 -9.59 -3.87 18.64
CA GLY A 106 -9.17 -5.26 18.67
C GLY A 106 -9.06 -5.89 17.28
N ILE A 107 -10.00 -5.61 16.38
CA ILE A 107 -9.96 -6.09 15.00
C ILE A 107 -8.84 -5.39 14.24
N VAL A 108 -8.69 -4.07 14.41
CA VAL A 108 -7.61 -3.30 13.80
C VAL A 108 -6.24 -3.89 14.18
N ALA A 109 -6.01 -4.11 15.47
CA ALA A 109 -4.76 -4.71 15.96
C ALA A 109 -4.53 -6.12 15.40
N ALA A 110 -5.57 -6.97 15.33
CA ALA A 110 -5.44 -8.31 14.79
C ALA A 110 -5.11 -8.34 13.30
N VAL A 111 -5.79 -7.53 12.49
CA VAL A 111 -5.55 -7.44 11.04
C VAL A 111 -4.16 -6.87 10.77
N ALA A 112 -3.78 -5.79 11.45
CA ALA A 112 -2.45 -5.20 11.32
C ALA A 112 -1.34 -6.16 11.78
N PHE A 113 -1.57 -6.97 12.82
CA PHE A 113 -0.61 -8.00 13.23
C PHE A 113 -0.39 -9.06 12.14
N VAL A 114 -1.46 -9.51 11.47
CA VAL A 114 -1.32 -10.38 10.29
C VAL A 114 -0.53 -9.69 9.19
N GLY A 115 -0.70 -8.38 9.00
CA GLY A 115 0.10 -7.55 8.08
C GLY A 115 1.60 -7.62 8.38
N ILE A 116 1.99 -7.49 9.66
CA ILE A 116 3.39 -7.64 10.07
C ILE A 116 3.93 -9.02 9.68
N LEU A 117 3.15 -10.08 9.91
CA LEU A 117 3.59 -11.45 9.58
C LEU A 117 3.73 -11.66 8.07
N VAL A 118 2.80 -11.16 7.27
CA VAL A 118 2.85 -11.27 5.81
C VAL A 118 4.02 -10.46 5.26
N ASN A 119 4.07 -9.16 5.51
CA ASN A 119 5.09 -8.27 4.97
C ASN A 119 6.48 -8.60 5.51
N GLY A 120 6.59 -8.91 6.80
CA GLY A 120 7.83 -9.35 7.43
C GLY A 120 8.36 -10.66 6.87
N SER A 121 7.48 -11.63 6.58
CA SER A 121 7.88 -12.90 5.95
C SER A 121 8.40 -12.68 4.52
N ILE A 122 7.74 -11.82 3.74
CA ILE A 122 8.18 -11.47 2.39
C ILE A 122 9.51 -10.71 2.45
N ALA A 123 9.64 -9.71 3.34
CA ALA A 123 10.88 -8.98 3.56
C ALA A 123 12.03 -9.94 3.93
N TYR A 124 11.79 -10.89 4.82
CA TYR A 124 12.79 -11.89 5.20
C TYR A 124 13.24 -12.75 4.01
N ILE A 125 12.31 -13.18 3.14
CA ILE A 125 12.65 -13.95 1.93
C ILE A 125 13.50 -13.10 0.97
N LEU A 126 13.13 -11.83 0.77
CA LEU A 126 13.83 -10.90 -0.13
C LEU A 126 15.21 -10.53 0.41
N SER A 127 15.39 -10.48 1.74
CA SER A 127 16.67 -10.13 2.40
C SER A 127 17.81 -11.10 2.05
N LYS A 128 17.49 -12.32 1.60
CA LYS A 128 18.48 -13.33 1.21
C LYS A 128 19.17 -13.04 -0.13
N ASN A 129 18.61 -12.15 -0.96
CA ASN A 129 19.09 -11.84 -2.31
C ASN A 129 19.47 -10.35 -2.46
N LYS A 130 20.26 -9.81 -1.54
CA LYS A 130 20.60 -8.37 -1.45
C LYS A 130 21.47 -7.82 -2.60
N ASN A 131 22.02 -8.69 -3.46
CA ASN A 131 22.89 -8.27 -4.57
C ASN A 131 22.11 -7.75 -5.79
N ASP A 132 20.80 -7.93 -5.85
CA ASP A 132 19.93 -7.41 -6.90
C ASP A 132 19.25 -6.13 -6.40
N LEU A 133 19.39 -5.03 -7.14
CA LEU A 133 18.82 -3.74 -6.79
C LEU A 133 17.28 -3.80 -6.68
N ASN A 134 16.63 -4.58 -7.54
CA ASN A 134 15.17 -4.74 -7.49
C ASN A 134 14.74 -5.50 -6.23
N MET A 135 15.51 -6.53 -5.83
CA MET A 135 15.25 -7.27 -4.60
C MET A 135 15.47 -6.41 -3.36
N ARG A 136 16.47 -5.52 -3.40
CA ARG A 136 16.75 -4.58 -2.31
C ARG A 136 15.64 -3.55 -2.16
N SER A 137 15.14 -3.01 -3.27
CA SER A 137 14.00 -2.07 -3.26
C SER A 137 12.77 -2.75 -2.67
N ALA A 138 12.37 -3.90 -3.23
CA ALA A 138 11.23 -4.65 -2.73
C ALA A 138 11.35 -5.07 -1.24
N PHE A 139 12.59 -5.36 -0.77
CA PHE A 139 12.84 -5.60 0.67
C PHE A 139 12.53 -4.36 1.51
N ILE A 140 12.99 -3.19 1.05
CA ILE A 140 12.77 -1.93 1.75
C ILE A 140 11.28 -1.62 1.81
N ASP A 141 10.56 -1.75 0.70
CA ASP A 141 9.12 -1.51 0.62
C ASP A 141 8.37 -2.42 1.60
N MET A 142 8.64 -3.73 1.59
CA MET A 142 8.00 -4.68 2.52
C MET A 142 8.38 -4.43 3.99
N ALA A 143 9.57 -3.93 4.26
CA ALA A 143 9.98 -3.58 5.62
C ALA A 143 9.25 -2.33 6.13
N PHE A 144 9.03 -1.34 5.27
CA PHE A 144 8.23 -0.16 5.60
C PHE A 144 6.76 -0.51 5.79
N ASP A 145 6.18 -1.40 4.97
CA ASP A 145 4.80 -1.89 5.14
C ASP A 145 4.63 -2.63 6.48
N ALA A 146 5.61 -3.45 6.86
CA ALA A 146 5.61 -4.10 8.17
C ALA A 146 5.70 -3.09 9.32
N LEU A 147 6.48 -2.01 9.15
CA LEU A 147 6.60 -0.93 10.14
C LEU A 147 5.30 -0.12 10.25
N SER A 148 4.67 0.20 9.13
CA SER A 148 3.36 0.86 9.08
C SER A 148 2.30 0.00 9.78
N SER A 149 2.27 -1.31 9.50
CA SER A 149 1.40 -2.27 10.17
C SER A 149 1.65 -2.33 11.68
N LEU A 150 2.91 -2.17 12.14
CA LEU A 150 3.22 -2.07 13.57
C LEU A 150 2.60 -0.82 14.19
N GLY A 151 2.63 0.32 13.49
CA GLY A 151 1.92 1.53 13.90
C GLY A 151 0.42 1.28 14.07
N ALA A 152 -0.21 0.58 13.12
CA ALA A 152 -1.62 0.23 13.18
C ALA A 152 -1.95 -0.75 14.34
N VAL A 153 -1.05 -1.71 14.65
CA VAL A 153 -1.20 -2.57 15.85
C VAL A 153 -1.20 -1.72 17.11
N VAL A 154 -0.23 -0.81 17.25
CA VAL A 154 -0.15 0.09 18.42
C VAL A 154 -1.40 0.94 18.53
N ALA A 155 -1.86 1.55 17.43
CA ALA A 155 -3.10 2.31 17.40
C ALA A 155 -4.31 1.47 17.83
N GLY A 156 -4.47 0.28 17.27
CA GLY A 156 -5.54 -0.65 17.62
C GLY A 156 -5.54 -1.05 19.10
N LEU A 157 -4.37 -1.33 19.67
CA LEU A 157 -4.23 -1.63 21.10
C LEU A 157 -4.54 -0.42 21.98
N VAL A 158 -4.08 0.78 21.61
CA VAL A 158 -4.41 2.02 22.35
C VAL A 158 -5.91 2.25 22.34
N ILE A 159 -6.57 2.12 21.18
CA ILE A 159 -8.03 2.26 21.06
C ILE A 159 -8.74 1.21 21.94
N LEU A 160 -8.31 -0.04 21.89
CA LEU A 160 -8.91 -1.13 22.67
C LEU A 160 -8.83 -0.87 24.18
N LEU A 161 -7.70 -0.32 24.65
CA LEU A 161 -7.45 -0.12 26.08
C LEU A 161 -7.99 1.21 26.62
N THR A 162 -8.00 2.25 25.80
CA THR A 162 -8.29 3.63 26.25
C THR A 162 -9.53 4.25 25.60
N GLY A 163 -10.02 3.69 24.48
CA GLY A 163 -11.09 4.27 23.69
C GLY A 163 -10.68 5.52 22.89
N VAL A 164 -9.39 5.85 22.85
CA VAL A 164 -8.88 7.07 22.20
C VAL A 164 -8.69 6.82 20.70
N THR A 165 -9.64 7.23 19.87
CA THR A 165 -9.73 6.91 18.45
C THR A 165 -8.89 7.80 17.53
N TRP A 166 -8.51 9.03 17.97
CA TRP A 166 -7.69 9.92 17.13
C TRP A 166 -6.31 9.36 16.79
N VAL A 167 -5.83 8.38 17.59
CA VAL A 167 -4.52 7.72 17.36
C VAL A 167 -4.52 6.98 16.03
N ASP A 168 -5.65 6.37 15.62
CA ASP A 168 -5.79 5.73 14.31
C ASP A 168 -5.61 6.73 13.16
N SER A 169 -6.23 7.90 13.29
CA SER A 169 -6.07 8.97 12.29
C SER A 169 -4.64 9.51 12.23
N ALA A 170 -3.97 9.61 13.37
CA ALA A 170 -2.57 10.04 13.42
C ALA A 170 -1.64 9.03 12.75
N VAL A 171 -1.86 7.73 12.98
CA VAL A 171 -1.08 6.66 12.33
C VAL A 171 -1.38 6.57 10.83
N GLY A 172 -2.62 6.79 10.42
CA GLY A 172 -3.00 6.79 9.00
C GLY A 172 -2.38 7.96 8.19
N LEU A 173 -1.85 9.00 8.87
CA LEU A 173 -1.16 10.14 8.24
C LEU A 173 0.35 9.93 8.05
N VAL A 174 0.94 8.90 8.64
CA VAL A 174 2.38 8.59 8.62
C VAL A 174 2.70 7.52 7.61
#